data_dde3e7b9ac7b87d80ea09f63b63516eb
#
_entry.id   dde3e7b9ac7b87d80ea09f63b63516eb
#
_cell.length_a   1.000
_cell.length_b   1.000
_cell.length_c   1.000
_cell.angle_alpha   90.00
_cell.angle_beta   90.00
_cell.angle_gamma   90.00
#
_symmetry.space_group_name_H-M   'P 1'
#
loop_
_entity.id
_entity.type
_entity.pdbx_description
1 polymer ?
#
loop_
_entity_poly.entity_id
_entity_poly.type
_entity_poly.pdbx_seq_one_letter_code
_entity_poly.pdbx_strand_id
1 'polypeptide(L)'
;FKAGYLNDDFVSGTQDDVRQALANGEGAFTLYSTEVIPAALTYNADANIGIIPVPAKDDNGASYFGIGEGNFSCFGIWKDTKYEDECKQLLEYLAQPEIATEITRIDGGIPALSTIQLDASDDAAYTTNAYKEAQQQFEGDICYDNFFDREYLPSGMWSVMADSMGTLLADGDPDANIDAAVSVIADNYNDLMGN
;
A
#
# COMPACT_ATOMS: atom_id res chain seq x y z
N PHE A 1 3.45 19.82 -3.51
CA PHE A 1 2.36 20.77 -3.75
C PHE A 1 2.88 22.07 -4.38
N LYS A 2 3.62 22.93 -3.65
CA LYS A 2 4.09 24.26 -4.13
C LYS A 2 4.88 24.24 -5.43
N ALA A 3 5.56 23.13 -5.72
CA ALA A 3 6.31 22.95 -6.96
C ALA A 3 5.45 22.54 -8.17
N GLY A 4 4.14 22.32 -7.97
CA GLY A 4 3.22 21.96 -9.05
C GLY A 4 3.41 20.52 -9.56
N TYR A 5 3.85 19.59 -8.70
CA TYR A 5 4.05 18.19 -9.10
C TYR A 5 2.83 17.30 -8.87
N LEU A 6 1.80 17.82 -8.20
CA LEU A 6 0.54 17.09 -8.02
C LEU A 6 -0.40 17.31 -9.20
N ASN A 7 -1.20 16.32 -9.52
CA ASN A 7 -2.27 16.43 -10.52
C ASN A 7 -3.28 17.50 -10.09
N ASP A 8 -3.99 18.10 -11.04
CA ASP A 8 -4.93 19.21 -10.78
C ASP A 8 -6.09 18.80 -9.84
N ASP A 9 -6.44 17.53 -9.82
CA ASP A 9 -7.52 16.91 -9.03
C ASP A 9 -7.06 16.30 -7.70
N PHE A 10 -5.83 16.57 -7.25
CA PHE A 10 -5.21 15.94 -6.07
C PHE A 10 -6.06 16.01 -4.78
N VAL A 11 -6.95 16.95 -4.64
CA VAL A 11 -7.86 17.09 -3.46
C VAL A 11 -9.10 16.22 -3.59
N SER A 12 -9.58 15.97 -4.81
CA SER A 12 -10.85 15.30 -5.10
C SER A 12 -10.68 13.93 -5.78
N GLY A 13 -9.47 13.60 -6.20
CA GLY A 13 -9.15 12.36 -6.89
C GLY A 13 -9.42 11.13 -6.01
N THR A 14 -9.95 10.09 -6.62
CA THR A 14 -10.21 8.80 -5.99
C THR A 14 -9.03 7.84 -6.21
N GLN A 15 -9.06 6.69 -5.54
CA GLN A 15 -8.10 5.62 -5.81
C GLN A 15 -8.15 5.14 -7.27
N ASP A 16 -9.33 5.13 -7.87
CA ASP A 16 -9.49 4.72 -9.27
C ASP A 16 -8.91 5.75 -10.23
N ASP A 17 -9.02 7.04 -9.94
CA ASP A 17 -8.37 8.09 -10.72
C ASP A 17 -6.84 7.94 -10.71
N VAL A 18 -6.25 7.61 -9.55
CA VAL A 18 -4.81 7.32 -9.43
C VAL A 18 -4.40 6.11 -10.29
N ARG A 19 -5.20 5.03 -10.25
CA ARG A 19 -4.95 3.81 -11.02
C ARG A 19 -5.01 4.08 -12.53
N GLN A 20 -6.01 4.83 -12.97
CA GLN A 20 -6.18 5.24 -14.37
C GLN A 20 -5.03 6.16 -14.83
N ALA A 21 -4.69 7.18 -14.03
CA ALA A 21 -3.61 8.11 -14.37
C ALA A 21 -2.27 7.38 -14.50
N LEU A 22 -1.98 6.44 -13.59
CA LEU A 22 -0.78 5.61 -13.67
C LEU A 22 -0.77 4.72 -14.92
N ALA A 23 -1.89 4.04 -15.20
CA ALA A 23 -2.03 3.15 -16.35
C ALA A 23 -1.89 3.87 -17.69
N ASN A 24 -2.39 5.09 -17.79
CA ASN A 24 -2.38 5.89 -19.02
C ASN A 24 -1.13 6.77 -19.17
N GLY A 25 -0.22 6.76 -18.18
CA GLY A 25 0.98 7.61 -18.20
C GLY A 25 0.70 9.10 -17.95
N GLU A 26 -0.45 9.42 -17.36
CA GLU A 26 -0.83 10.78 -16.95
C GLU A 26 -0.17 11.15 -15.61
N GLY A 27 0.15 10.13 -14.77
CA GLY A 27 0.95 10.23 -13.57
C GLY A 27 2.29 9.52 -13.73
N ALA A 28 3.40 10.18 -13.44
CA ALA A 28 4.74 9.59 -13.55
C ALA A 28 5.03 8.57 -12.43
N PHE A 29 4.50 8.80 -11.24
CA PHE A 29 4.62 7.89 -10.09
C PHE A 29 3.52 8.17 -9.06
N THR A 30 3.26 7.19 -8.24
CA THR A 30 2.39 7.30 -7.07
C THR A 30 3.04 6.63 -5.86
N LEU A 31 2.77 7.14 -4.66
CA LEU A 31 3.12 6.47 -3.41
C LEU A 31 1.95 5.56 -3.02
N TYR A 32 2.12 4.27 -3.22
CA TYR A 32 1.04 3.30 -3.02
C TYR A 32 1.60 1.91 -2.67
N SER A 33 0.72 0.97 -2.34
CA SER A 33 1.07 -0.45 -2.21
C SER A 33 1.11 -1.14 -3.58
N THR A 34 1.72 -2.32 -3.64
CA THR A 34 1.86 -3.10 -4.88
C THR A 34 0.53 -3.50 -5.52
N GLU A 35 -0.58 -3.47 -4.79
CA GLU A 35 -1.93 -3.71 -5.31
C GLU A 35 -2.37 -2.73 -6.40
N VAL A 36 -1.73 -1.55 -6.48
CA VAL A 36 -2.01 -0.57 -7.54
C VAL A 36 -1.70 -1.14 -8.93
N ILE A 37 -0.70 -2.01 -9.05
CA ILE A 37 -0.25 -2.55 -10.34
C ILE A 37 -1.33 -3.39 -11.01
N PRO A 38 -1.83 -4.50 -10.43
CA PRO A 38 -2.88 -5.29 -11.09
C PRO A 38 -4.15 -4.47 -11.33
N ALA A 39 -4.50 -3.55 -10.42
CA ALA A 39 -5.63 -2.67 -10.62
C ALA A 39 -5.43 -1.69 -11.79
N ALA A 40 -4.24 -1.10 -11.95
CA ALA A 40 -3.93 -0.24 -13.09
C ALA A 40 -3.94 -1.01 -14.42
N LEU A 41 -3.43 -2.25 -14.45
CA LEU A 41 -3.43 -3.10 -15.63
C LEU A 41 -4.85 -3.45 -16.12
N THR A 42 -5.89 -3.33 -15.29
CA THR A 42 -7.28 -3.47 -15.74
C THR A 42 -7.73 -2.31 -16.65
N TYR A 43 -7.12 -1.13 -16.51
CA TYR A 43 -7.40 0.04 -17.35
C TYR A 43 -6.57 0.06 -18.63
N ASN A 44 -5.32 -0.39 -18.53
CA ASN A 44 -4.41 -0.50 -19.67
C ASN A 44 -3.47 -1.70 -19.48
N ALA A 45 -3.76 -2.81 -20.15
CA ALA A 45 -2.98 -4.04 -20.06
C ALA A 45 -1.53 -3.88 -20.59
N ASP A 46 -1.29 -2.89 -21.42
CA ASP A 46 0.06 -2.60 -21.99
C ASP A 46 0.85 -1.58 -21.13
N ALA A 47 0.32 -1.17 -19.97
CA ALA A 47 1.02 -0.23 -19.09
C ALA A 47 2.32 -0.84 -18.56
N ASN A 48 3.41 -0.07 -18.67
CA ASN A 48 4.73 -0.47 -18.15
C ASN A 48 4.99 0.22 -16.80
N ILE A 49 4.65 -0.49 -15.72
CA ILE A 49 4.71 0.02 -14.35
C ILE A 49 5.82 -0.71 -13.58
N GLY A 50 6.76 0.06 -13.02
CA GLY A 50 7.81 -0.46 -12.16
C GLY A 50 7.61 -0.06 -10.70
N ILE A 51 8.48 -0.56 -9.83
CA ILE A 51 8.50 -0.25 -8.40
C ILE A 51 9.82 0.44 -8.06
N ILE A 52 9.74 1.53 -7.32
CA ILE A 52 10.89 2.22 -6.74
C ILE A 52 10.65 2.30 -5.23
N PRO A 53 11.57 1.78 -4.40
CA PRO A 53 11.50 1.97 -2.95
C PRO A 53 11.58 3.46 -2.59
N VAL A 54 10.96 3.83 -1.48
CA VAL A 54 10.92 5.24 -1.04
C VAL A 54 12.29 5.70 -0.58
N PRO A 55 12.89 6.74 -1.18
CA PRO A 55 14.15 7.27 -0.72
C PRO A 55 14.01 7.94 0.66
N ALA A 56 14.89 7.59 1.57
CA ALA A 56 14.87 8.07 2.94
C ALA A 56 16.31 8.32 3.46
N LYS A 57 16.42 8.85 4.67
CA LYS A 57 17.69 9.04 5.39
C LYS A 57 17.52 8.58 6.82
N ASP A 58 18.56 7.95 7.36
CA ASP A 58 18.64 7.63 8.78
C ASP A 58 18.97 8.87 9.64
N ASP A 59 18.99 8.70 10.96
CA ASP A 59 19.29 9.76 11.91
C ASP A 59 20.71 10.36 11.75
N ASN A 60 21.61 9.64 11.10
CA ASN A 60 22.97 10.09 10.79
C ASN A 60 23.07 10.76 9.41
N GLY A 61 21.97 10.83 8.66
CA GLY A 61 21.89 11.40 7.34
C GLY A 61 22.37 10.48 6.21
N ALA A 62 22.65 9.20 6.51
CA ALA A 62 22.95 8.22 5.48
C ALA A 62 21.67 7.89 4.67
N SER A 63 21.79 7.87 3.36
CA SER A 63 20.67 7.57 2.46
C SER A 63 20.38 6.08 2.45
N TYR A 64 19.11 5.73 2.43
CA TYR A 64 18.62 4.37 2.21
C TYR A 64 17.29 4.41 1.45
N PHE A 65 16.75 3.24 1.10
CA PHE A 65 15.43 3.09 0.50
C PHE A 65 14.52 2.30 1.45
N GLY A 66 13.32 2.81 1.69
CA GLY A 66 12.34 2.18 2.55
C GLY A 66 11.28 1.42 1.76
N ILE A 67 10.95 0.23 2.22
CA ILE A 67 9.76 -0.52 1.81
C ILE A 67 8.93 -0.79 3.05
N GLY A 68 7.69 -0.32 3.06
CA GLY A 68 6.72 -0.70 4.08
C GLY A 68 6.20 -2.11 3.81
N GLU A 69 6.27 -2.98 4.80
CA GLU A 69 5.74 -4.33 4.70
C GLU A 69 4.43 -4.46 5.47
N GLY A 70 3.44 -5.08 4.84
CA GLY A 70 2.16 -5.34 5.46
C GLY A 70 1.28 -6.27 4.63
N ASN A 71 0.37 -6.95 5.30
CA ASN A 71 -0.61 -7.80 4.67
C ASN A 71 -1.92 -7.02 4.50
N PHE A 72 -2.34 -6.78 3.25
CA PHE A 72 -3.61 -6.11 2.96
C PHE A 72 -4.80 -7.07 2.92
N SER A 73 -4.58 -8.28 2.41
CA SER A 73 -5.62 -9.28 2.26
C SER A 73 -5.36 -10.44 3.21
N CYS A 74 -6.01 -10.42 4.36
CA CYS A 74 -5.94 -11.53 5.30
C CYS A 74 -7.32 -12.02 5.70
N PHE A 75 -7.40 -13.32 5.94
CA PHE A 75 -8.59 -13.96 6.49
C PHE A 75 -8.43 -14.11 8.00
N GLY A 76 -9.44 -13.69 8.75
CA GLY A 76 -9.51 -13.88 10.19
C GLY A 76 -10.73 -14.70 10.58
N ILE A 77 -10.60 -15.51 11.63
CA ILE A 77 -11.74 -16.21 12.23
C ILE A 77 -12.22 -15.35 13.42
N TRP A 78 -13.48 -14.98 13.42
CA TRP A 78 -14.05 -14.29 14.57
C TRP A 78 -14.05 -15.19 15.81
N LYS A 79 -13.44 -14.73 16.90
CA LYS A 79 -13.16 -15.50 18.11
C LYS A 79 -14.40 -16.13 18.77
N ASP A 80 -15.59 -15.53 18.59
CA ASP A 80 -16.86 -15.99 19.18
C ASP A 80 -17.76 -16.69 18.15
N THR A 81 -17.20 -17.12 17.00
CA THR A 81 -17.96 -17.88 15.99
C THR A 81 -18.42 -19.22 16.54
N LYS A 82 -19.60 -19.66 16.10
CA LYS A 82 -20.11 -21.02 16.38
C LYS A 82 -19.64 -22.05 15.35
N TYR A 83 -18.90 -21.61 14.33
CA TYR A 83 -18.48 -22.38 13.16
C TYR A 83 -16.96 -22.38 13.02
N GLU A 84 -16.25 -22.52 14.15
CA GLU A 84 -14.78 -22.43 14.15
C GLU A 84 -14.14 -23.51 13.28
N ASP A 85 -14.65 -24.74 13.36
CA ASP A 85 -14.10 -25.87 12.60
C ASP A 85 -14.35 -25.72 11.09
N GLU A 86 -15.52 -25.23 10.70
CA GLU A 86 -15.84 -24.94 9.31
C GLU A 86 -14.99 -23.77 8.76
N CYS A 87 -14.76 -22.75 9.58
CA CYS A 87 -13.85 -21.65 9.20
C CYS A 87 -12.43 -22.14 8.99
N LYS A 88 -11.91 -23.00 9.87
CA LYS A 88 -10.59 -23.62 9.73
C LYS A 88 -10.50 -24.47 8.45
N GLN A 89 -11.51 -25.30 8.18
CA GLN A 89 -11.56 -26.07 6.94
C GLN A 89 -11.56 -25.20 5.70
N LEU A 90 -12.27 -24.06 5.72
CA LEU A 90 -12.24 -23.11 4.62
C LEU A 90 -10.82 -22.52 4.41
N LEU A 91 -10.16 -22.11 5.50
CA LEU A 91 -8.80 -21.57 5.41
C LEU A 91 -7.80 -22.63 4.91
N GLU A 92 -7.90 -23.87 5.38
CA GLU A 92 -7.11 -25.01 4.89
C GLU A 92 -7.35 -25.26 3.39
N TYR A 93 -8.59 -25.16 2.94
CA TYR A 93 -8.93 -25.27 1.52
C TYR A 93 -8.30 -24.15 0.70
N LEU A 94 -8.42 -22.88 1.15
CA LEU A 94 -7.85 -21.73 0.46
C LEU A 94 -6.31 -21.76 0.40
N ALA A 95 -5.68 -22.42 1.39
CA ALA A 95 -4.22 -22.59 1.45
C ALA A 95 -3.69 -23.78 0.62
N GLN A 96 -4.55 -24.58 0.00
CA GLN A 96 -4.09 -25.64 -0.91
C GLN A 96 -3.33 -25.03 -2.10
N PRO A 97 -2.20 -25.60 -2.51
CA PRO A 97 -1.34 -25.00 -3.54
C PRO A 97 -2.07 -24.64 -4.84
N GLU A 98 -2.96 -25.50 -5.31
CA GLU A 98 -3.72 -25.26 -6.54
C GLU A 98 -4.67 -24.08 -6.38
N ILE A 99 -5.38 -24.02 -5.25
CA ILE A 99 -6.36 -22.96 -4.97
C ILE A 99 -5.64 -21.62 -4.73
N ALA A 100 -4.59 -21.62 -3.92
CA ALA A 100 -3.81 -20.42 -3.62
C ALA A 100 -3.10 -19.89 -4.89
N THR A 101 -2.65 -20.75 -5.78
CA THR A 101 -2.10 -20.37 -7.10
C THR A 101 -3.16 -19.68 -7.94
N GLU A 102 -4.37 -20.23 -7.98
CA GLU A 102 -5.47 -19.63 -8.77
C GLU A 102 -5.92 -18.29 -8.20
N ILE A 103 -6.01 -18.17 -6.88
CA ILE A 103 -6.27 -16.89 -6.21
C ILE A 103 -5.22 -15.86 -6.59
N THR A 104 -3.93 -16.23 -6.54
CA THR A 104 -2.83 -15.33 -6.92
C THR A 104 -2.92 -14.90 -8.38
N ARG A 105 -3.33 -15.79 -9.29
CA ARG A 105 -3.54 -15.44 -10.70
C ARG A 105 -4.68 -14.45 -10.91
N ILE A 106 -5.77 -14.62 -10.17
CA ILE A 106 -6.92 -13.72 -10.26
C ILE A 106 -6.59 -12.34 -9.66
N ASP A 107 -5.89 -12.33 -8.52
CA ASP A 107 -5.50 -11.12 -7.80
C ASP A 107 -4.40 -10.33 -8.54
N GLY A 108 -3.48 -11.01 -9.22
CA GLY A 108 -2.31 -10.42 -9.88
C GLY A 108 -1.28 -9.81 -8.92
N GLY A 109 -1.44 -10.06 -7.62
CA GLY A 109 -0.57 -9.56 -6.56
C GLY A 109 0.66 -10.45 -6.28
N ILE A 110 1.34 -10.13 -5.19
CA ILE A 110 2.46 -10.93 -4.69
C ILE A 110 1.90 -12.10 -3.87
N PRO A 111 2.30 -13.36 -4.15
CA PRO A 111 1.80 -14.51 -3.40
C PRO A 111 2.09 -14.40 -1.91
N ALA A 112 1.08 -14.60 -1.07
CA ALA A 112 1.23 -14.64 0.39
C ALA A 112 1.93 -15.91 0.90
N LEU A 113 1.85 -17.01 0.15
CA LEU A 113 2.45 -18.28 0.50
C LEU A 113 3.75 -18.47 -0.29
N SER A 114 4.87 -18.70 0.40
CA SER A 114 6.19 -18.95 -0.22
C SER A 114 6.24 -20.19 -1.09
N THR A 115 5.26 -21.08 -0.95
CA THR A 115 5.10 -22.30 -1.79
C THR A 115 4.52 -22.00 -3.16
N ILE A 116 3.92 -20.83 -3.38
CA ILE A 116 3.34 -20.41 -4.65
C ILE A 116 4.44 -19.76 -5.48
N GLN A 117 4.70 -20.32 -6.64
CA GLN A 117 5.64 -19.76 -7.61
C GLN A 117 4.95 -19.74 -8.98
N LEU A 118 4.68 -18.55 -9.47
CA LEU A 118 4.24 -18.34 -10.85
C LEU A 118 5.45 -18.37 -11.77
N ASP A 119 5.26 -18.89 -12.99
CA ASP A 119 6.25 -18.73 -14.05
C ASP A 119 6.44 -17.23 -14.34
N ALA A 120 7.68 -16.79 -14.51
CA ALA A 120 7.98 -15.39 -14.77
C ALA A 120 7.36 -14.86 -16.07
N SER A 121 6.99 -15.75 -16.99
CA SER A 121 6.28 -15.41 -18.23
C SER A 121 4.75 -15.39 -18.09
N ASP A 122 4.22 -15.74 -16.92
CA ASP A 122 2.78 -15.62 -16.62
C ASP A 122 2.43 -14.16 -16.39
N ASP A 123 1.41 -13.65 -17.07
CA ASP A 123 0.96 -12.26 -16.91
C ASP A 123 0.60 -11.93 -15.45
N ALA A 124 0.09 -12.90 -14.72
CA ALA A 124 -0.19 -12.76 -13.28
C ALA A 124 1.08 -12.61 -12.41
N ALA A 125 2.26 -12.90 -12.95
CA ALA A 125 3.53 -12.69 -12.25
C ALA A 125 4.09 -11.26 -12.38
N TYR A 126 3.42 -10.37 -13.11
CA TYR A 126 3.90 -9.01 -13.39
C TYR A 126 4.32 -8.26 -12.11
N THR A 127 3.42 -8.16 -11.13
CA THR A 127 3.68 -7.46 -9.86
C THR A 127 4.84 -8.09 -9.09
N THR A 128 4.89 -9.43 -9.05
CA THR A 128 5.98 -10.18 -8.41
C THR A 128 7.33 -9.95 -9.10
N ASN A 129 7.35 -9.89 -10.42
CA ASN A 129 8.54 -9.62 -11.20
C ASN A 129 9.03 -8.19 -10.96
N ALA A 130 8.14 -7.19 -11.05
CA ALA A 130 8.48 -5.78 -10.78
C ALA A 130 9.04 -5.60 -9.36
N TYR A 131 8.50 -6.30 -8.37
CA TYR A 131 8.99 -6.26 -6.99
C TYR A 131 10.40 -6.90 -6.88
N LYS A 132 10.62 -8.04 -7.50
CA LYS A 132 11.95 -8.70 -7.54
C LYS A 132 13.00 -7.84 -8.25
N GLU A 133 12.64 -7.19 -9.34
CA GLU A 133 13.53 -6.27 -10.04
C GLU A 133 13.93 -5.09 -9.15
N ALA A 134 12.98 -4.49 -8.44
CA ALA A 134 13.26 -3.44 -7.48
C ALA A 134 14.20 -3.91 -6.36
N GLN A 135 13.97 -5.10 -5.80
CA GLN A 135 14.84 -5.68 -4.78
C GLN A 135 16.27 -5.87 -5.31
N GLN A 136 16.43 -6.38 -6.52
CA GLN A 136 17.76 -6.59 -7.13
C GLN A 136 18.47 -5.28 -7.44
N GLN A 137 17.74 -4.28 -7.95
CA GLN A 137 18.31 -2.98 -8.32
C GLN A 137 18.84 -2.21 -7.11
N PHE A 138 18.19 -2.34 -5.95
CA PHE A 138 18.51 -1.62 -4.73
C PHE A 138 19.06 -2.54 -3.63
N GLU A 139 19.60 -3.71 -4.01
CA GLU A 139 20.15 -4.68 -3.05
C GLU A 139 21.22 -4.04 -2.15
N GLY A 140 21.07 -4.23 -0.83
CA GLY A 140 21.97 -3.65 0.18
C GLY A 140 21.59 -2.27 0.68
N ASP A 141 20.72 -1.53 -0.03
CA ASP A 141 20.27 -0.19 0.34
C ASP A 141 18.80 -0.17 0.81
N ILE A 142 18.10 -1.33 0.79
CA ILE A 142 16.69 -1.42 1.18
C ILE A 142 16.58 -1.72 2.67
N CYS A 143 15.78 -0.90 3.38
CA CYS A 143 15.29 -1.17 4.71
C CYS A 143 13.81 -1.56 4.64
N TYR A 144 13.46 -2.66 5.28
CA TYR A 144 12.08 -3.13 5.37
C TYR A 144 11.54 -2.78 6.75
N ASP A 145 10.36 -2.19 6.80
CA ASP A 145 9.73 -1.78 8.06
C ASP A 145 8.22 -2.02 8.01
N ASN A 146 7.61 -2.16 9.16
CA ASN A 146 6.16 -2.29 9.26
C ASN A 146 5.48 -0.95 8.94
N PHE A 147 4.22 -0.99 8.53
CA PHE A 147 3.44 0.23 8.38
C PHE A 147 3.31 0.93 9.73
N PHE A 148 3.84 2.17 9.80
CA PHE A 148 3.89 2.97 11.01
C PHE A 148 2.54 3.10 11.71
N ASP A 149 1.49 3.38 10.95
CA ASP A 149 0.13 3.57 11.48
C ASP A 149 -0.51 2.27 12.00
N ARG A 150 -0.06 1.12 11.48
CA ARG A 150 -0.59 -0.20 11.88
C ARG A 150 0.13 -0.77 13.09
N GLU A 151 1.42 -0.53 13.20
CA GLU A 151 2.27 -1.11 14.24
C GLU A 151 2.33 -0.23 15.49
N TYR A 152 2.41 1.09 15.32
CA TYR A 152 2.74 2.01 16.40
C TYR A 152 1.61 2.93 16.84
N LEU A 153 0.52 3.00 16.07
CA LEU A 153 -0.60 3.90 16.37
C LEU A 153 -1.86 3.11 16.79
N PRO A 154 -2.74 3.73 17.60
CA PRO A 154 -4.04 3.14 17.93
C PRO A 154 -4.89 2.90 16.69
N SER A 155 -5.75 1.89 16.74
CA SER A 155 -6.72 1.63 15.68
C SER A 155 -7.60 2.86 15.42
N GLY A 156 -7.77 3.21 14.15
CA GLY A 156 -8.51 4.40 13.71
C GLY A 156 -7.62 5.58 13.30
N MET A 157 -6.35 5.61 13.72
CA MET A 157 -5.44 6.71 13.38
C MET A 157 -5.20 6.84 11.87
N TRP A 158 -5.27 5.74 11.10
CA TRP A 158 -5.16 5.82 9.65
C TRP A 158 -6.17 6.81 9.04
N SER A 159 -7.45 6.69 9.41
CA SER A 159 -8.49 7.61 8.91
C SER A 159 -8.25 9.04 9.35
N VAL A 160 -7.85 9.24 10.61
CA VAL A 160 -7.53 10.57 11.15
C VAL A 160 -6.40 11.22 10.37
N MET A 161 -5.33 10.48 10.07
CA MET A 161 -4.20 10.98 9.28
C MET A 161 -4.61 11.31 7.85
N ALA A 162 -5.42 10.45 7.21
CA ALA A 162 -5.92 10.69 5.86
C ALA A 162 -6.79 11.97 5.80
N ASP A 163 -7.72 12.13 6.76
CA ASP A 163 -8.57 13.32 6.84
C ASP A 163 -7.76 14.60 7.12
N SER A 164 -6.69 14.48 7.93
CA SER A 164 -5.79 15.59 8.24
C SER A 164 -4.99 16.07 7.03
N MET A 165 -4.72 15.19 6.06
CA MET A 165 -4.12 15.61 4.78
C MET A 165 -5.05 16.52 3.99
N GLY A 166 -6.37 16.26 4.02
CA GLY A 166 -7.37 17.15 3.44
C GLY A 166 -7.36 18.53 4.09
N THR A 167 -7.26 18.59 5.43
CA THR A 167 -7.12 19.83 6.18
C THR A 167 -5.83 20.57 5.83
N LEU A 168 -4.72 19.87 5.75
CA LEU A 168 -3.41 20.43 5.42
C LEU A 168 -3.42 21.11 4.04
N LEU A 169 -4.08 20.50 3.07
CA LEU A 169 -4.11 20.97 1.67
C LEU A 169 -5.28 21.89 1.37
N ALA A 170 -6.15 22.18 2.35
CA ALA A 170 -7.28 23.07 2.17
C ALA A 170 -6.82 24.49 1.74
N ASP A 171 -7.62 25.10 0.88
CA ASP A 171 -7.40 26.45 0.36
C ASP A 171 -6.03 26.67 -0.33
N GLY A 172 -5.28 25.61 -0.58
CA GLY A 172 -4.00 25.64 -1.27
C GLY A 172 -2.84 26.24 -0.46
N ASP A 173 -2.98 26.40 0.86
CA ASP A 173 -1.94 26.92 1.75
C ASP A 173 -1.58 25.95 2.89
N PRO A 174 -0.77 24.90 2.60
CA PRO A 174 -0.39 23.92 3.61
C PRO A 174 0.43 24.53 4.77
N ASP A 175 1.18 25.61 4.55
CA ASP A 175 1.95 26.24 5.63
C ASP A 175 1.04 26.93 6.65
N ALA A 176 -0.07 27.49 6.22
CA ALA A 176 -1.06 28.08 7.13
C ALA A 176 -1.84 27.01 7.91
N ASN A 177 -1.98 25.80 7.35
CA ASN A 177 -2.84 24.75 7.89
C ASN A 177 -2.10 23.68 8.70
N ILE A 178 -0.76 23.72 8.75
CA ILE A 178 0.03 22.65 9.38
C ILE A 178 -0.30 22.47 10.87
N ASP A 179 -0.45 23.55 11.62
CA ASP A 179 -0.74 23.48 13.06
C ASP A 179 -2.14 22.92 13.32
N ALA A 180 -3.11 23.25 12.46
CA ALA A 180 -4.46 22.69 12.56
C ALA A 180 -4.47 21.18 12.25
N ALA A 181 -3.78 20.74 11.21
CA ALA A 181 -3.69 19.33 10.86
C ALA A 181 -2.98 18.52 11.95
N VAL A 182 -1.88 19.03 12.51
CA VAL A 182 -1.15 18.38 13.60
C VAL A 182 -2.00 18.29 14.87
N SER A 183 -2.75 19.36 15.21
CA SER A 183 -3.66 19.36 16.37
C SER A 183 -4.73 18.28 16.25
N VAL A 184 -5.35 18.14 15.09
CA VAL A 184 -6.36 17.08 14.83
C VAL A 184 -5.75 15.68 15.07
N ILE A 185 -4.53 15.43 14.58
CA ILE A 185 -3.85 14.14 14.79
C ILE A 185 -3.57 13.91 16.28
N ALA A 186 -3.03 14.91 16.97
CA ALA A 186 -2.66 14.81 18.38
C ALA A 186 -3.88 14.60 19.30
N ASP A 187 -4.96 15.35 19.08
CA ASP A 187 -6.19 15.26 19.87
C ASP A 187 -6.83 13.88 19.72
N ASN A 188 -6.96 13.39 18.49
CA ASN A 188 -7.51 12.06 18.23
C ASN A 188 -6.62 10.93 18.79
N TYR A 189 -5.29 11.07 18.72
CA TYR A 189 -4.38 10.11 19.33
C TYR A 189 -4.61 10.05 20.85
N ASN A 190 -4.69 11.18 21.53
CA ASN A 190 -4.94 11.24 22.96
C ASN A 190 -6.29 10.63 23.35
N ASP A 191 -7.34 10.94 22.60
CA ASP A 191 -8.68 10.36 22.82
C ASP A 191 -8.69 8.84 22.66
N LEU A 192 -8.03 8.32 21.62
CA LEU A 192 -7.95 6.88 21.37
C LEU A 192 -7.07 6.14 22.39
N MET A 193 -6.10 6.82 22.98
CA MET A 193 -5.27 6.28 24.07
C MET A 193 -5.92 6.41 25.44
N GLY A 194 -7.04 7.14 25.56
CA GLY A 194 -7.76 7.37 26.82
C GLY A 194 -7.05 8.35 27.78
N ASN A 195 -6.30 9.31 27.21
CA ASN A 195 -5.56 10.35 27.97
C ASN A 195 -6.36 11.65 28.03
#